data_f35360058512eafec94473ccb3969f25
#
_entry.id   f35360058512eafec94473ccb3969f25
#
_cell.length_a   1.000
_cell.length_b   1.000
_cell.length_c   1.000
_cell.angle_alpha   90.00
_cell.angle_beta   90.00
_cell.angle_gamma   90.00
#
_symmetry.space_group_name_H-M   'P 1'
#
loop_
_entity.id
_entity.type
_entity.pdbx_description
1 polymer ?
#
loop_
_entity_poly.entity_id
_entity_poly.type
_entity_poly.pdbx_seq_one_letter_code
_entity_poly.pdbx_strand_id
1 'polypeptide(L)'
;RYNAKATFFLSTNCFSAENEELNKINNQLKSLLKEKHEIGLHMHPDSDLALQNALNKKFDYTSSKFYNYSQINQFVKTSKKLIHKNLGINPTSFRWGNWALNTDAVKALQDNGFKIDSSATPGIKGHLNDGMYYDWSKVDENYPWKLSLNDYQDTKHQNSKVLEIPIATFNFMGKTLRADPVYSELLKAAFDYY
;
A
#
# COMPACT_ATOMS: atom_id res chain seq x y z
N ARG A 1 15.71 -20.81 -12.64
CA ARG A 1 15.12 -20.09 -11.48
C ARG A 1 15.81 -18.74 -11.37
N TYR A 2 15.05 -17.67 -11.49
CA TYR A 2 15.56 -16.31 -11.29
C TYR A 2 15.69 -16.07 -9.79
N ASN A 3 16.82 -15.53 -9.33
CA ASN A 3 17.04 -15.17 -7.92
C ASN A 3 16.38 -13.77 -7.62
N ALA A 4 15.15 -13.59 -8.09
CA ALA A 4 14.42 -12.36 -7.91
C ALA A 4 13.96 -12.18 -6.46
N LYS A 5 14.00 -10.96 -5.96
CA LYS A 5 13.43 -10.56 -4.66
C LYS A 5 12.14 -9.78 -4.90
N ALA A 6 11.22 -9.90 -3.96
CA ALA A 6 9.92 -9.23 -4.03
C ALA A 6 9.60 -8.56 -2.69
N THR A 7 8.81 -7.50 -2.75
CA THR A 7 8.15 -6.90 -1.59
C THR A 7 6.73 -7.44 -1.49
N PHE A 8 6.39 -8.05 -0.37
CA PHE A 8 5.05 -8.53 -0.06
C PHE A 8 4.35 -7.53 0.85
N PHE A 9 3.32 -6.88 0.36
CA PHE A 9 2.51 -5.97 1.16
C PHE A 9 1.48 -6.76 1.97
N LEU A 10 1.67 -6.80 3.29
CA LEU A 10 0.93 -7.63 4.23
C LEU A 10 -0.11 -6.81 4.98
N SER A 11 -1.39 -7.22 4.92
CA SER A 11 -2.41 -6.74 5.85
C SER A 11 -2.22 -7.40 7.22
N THR A 12 -2.31 -6.60 8.28
CA THR A 12 -2.22 -7.13 9.65
C THR A 12 -3.41 -8.01 10.02
N ASN A 13 -4.46 -8.06 9.19
CA ASN A 13 -5.58 -8.97 9.35
C ASN A 13 -5.15 -10.45 9.46
N CYS A 14 -4.07 -10.85 8.82
CA CYS A 14 -3.55 -12.21 8.94
C CYS A 14 -3.16 -12.59 10.38
N PHE A 15 -2.92 -11.62 11.25
CA PHE A 15 -2.63 -11.83 12.67
C PHE A 15 -3.90 -11.92 13.55
N SER A 16 -5.09 -11.86 12.96
CA SER A 16 -6.35 -12.17 13.66
C SER A 16 -6.60 -13.68 13.78
N ALA A 17 -5.86 -14.50 13.02
CA ALA A 17 -5.88 -15.95 13.17
C ALA A 17 -5.39 -16.38 14.55
N GLU A 18 -5.83 -17.55 15.00
CA GLU A 18 -5.52 -18.06 16.34
C GLU A 18 -4.66 -19.33 16.29
N ASN A 19 -3.91 -19.55 17.36
CA ASN A 19 -3.22 -20.79 17.65
C ASN A 19 -2.36 -21.34 16.51
N GLU A 20 -2.68 -22.54 16.02
CA GLU A 20 -1.90 -23.27 15.02
C GLU A 20 -1.85 -22.53 13.67
N GLU A 21 -2.96 -21.91 13.26
CA GLU A 21 -3.04 -21.15 12.02
C GLU A 21 -2.13 -19.93 12.06
N LEU A 22 -2.14 -19.16 13.15
CA LEU A 22 -1.24 -18.03 13.34
C LEU A 22 0.23 -18.45 13.29
N ASN A 23 0.56 -19.57 13.94
CA ASN A 23 1.92 -20.11 13.91
C ASN A 23 2.34 -20.51 12.49
N LYS A 24 1.46 -21.13 11.72
CA LYS A 24 1.70 -21.48 10.31
C LYS A 24 1.95 -20.24 9.44
N ILE A 25 1.10 -19.21 9.58
CA ILE A 25 1.26 -17.94 8.88
C ILE A 25 2.61 -17.29 9.24
N ASN A 26 2.93 -17.18 10.52
CA ASN A 26 4.18 -16.59 10.99
C ASN A 26 5.41 -17.34 10.45
N ASN A 27 5.37 -18.67 10.40
CA ASN A 27 6.47 -19.48 9.86
C ASN A 27 6.65 -19.25 8.35
N GLN A 28 5.57 -19.15 7.58
CA GLN A 28 5.63 -18.86 6.15
C GLN A 28 6.23 -17.46 5.91
N LEU A 29 5.77 -16.43 6.64
CA LEU A 29 6.29 -15.07 6.52
C LEU A 29 7.76 -14.96 6.92
N LYS A 30 8.17 -15.66 7.98
CA LYS A 30 9.58 -15.73 8.39
C LYS A 30 10.45 -16.46 7.35
N SER A 31 9.90 -17.43 6.61
CA SER A 31 10.63 -18.08 5.50
C SER A 31 10.90 -17.07 4.37
N LEU A 32 9.93 -16.26 3.99
CA LEU A 32 10.13 -15.19 3.00
C LEU A 32 11.24 -14.21 3.42
N LEU A 33 11.27 -13.82 4.70
CA LEU A 33 12.33 -12.96 5.24
C LEU A 33 13.72 -13.62 5.19
N LYS A 34 13.82 -14.92 5.51
CA LYS A 34 15.07 -15.69 5.38
C LYS A 34 15.56 -15.75 3.93
N GLU A 35 14.64 -15.82 2.99
CA GLU A 35 14.91 -15.78 1.55
C GLU A 35 15.21 -14.36 1.03
N LYS A 36 15.31 -13.37 1.93
CA LYS A 36 15.59 -11.96 1.64
C LYS A 36 14.51 -11.27 0.78
N HIS A 37 13.27 -11.72 0.88
CA HIS A 37 12.13 -10.94 0.45
C HIS A 37 11.82 -9.85 1.48
N GLU A 38 11.16 -8.80 1.05
CA GLU A 38 10.69 -7.72 1.93
C GLU A 38 9.22 -7.94 2.31
N ILE A 39 8.87 -7.59 3.55
CA ILE A 39 7.47 -7.47 3.99
C ILE A 39 7.19 -6.00 4.29
N GLY A 40 6.32 -5.39 3.48
CA GLY A 40 5.75 -4.07 3.68
C GLY A 40 4.37 -4.14 4.35
N LEU A 41 3.85 -3.00 4.80
CA LEU A 41 2.51 -2.88 5.37
C LEU A 41 1.48 -2.60 4.28
N HIS A 42 0.37 -3.34 4.28
CA HIS A 42 -0.83 -3.08 3.50
C HIS A 42 -2.00 -2.70 4.40
N MET A 43 -2.66 -1.56 4.13
CA MET A 43 -3.65 -0.98 5.02
C MET A 43 -5.08 -1.10 4.48
N HIS A 44 -5.94 -1.80 5.20
CA HIS A 44 -7.40 -1.89 4.98
C HIS A 44 -8.12 -1.71 6.32
N PRO A 45 -8.36 -0.48 6.81
CA PRO A 45 -8.93 -0.29 8.15
C PRO A 45 -10.28 -0.97 8.36
N ASP A 46 -11.12 -1.02 7.32
CA ASP A 46 -12.48 -1.59 7.31
C ASP A 46 -12.53 -3.11 7.46
N SER A 47 -11.51 -3.81 7.02
CA SER A 47 -11.47 -5.28 7.00
C SER A 47 -10.33 -5.90 7.83
N ASP A 48 -9.49 -5.08 8.46
CA ASP A 48 -8.38 -5.55 9.30
C ASP A 48 -8.83 -5.77 10.74
N LEU A 49 -9.26 -6.98 11.05
CA LEU A 49 -9.75 -7.36 12.39
C LEU A 49 -8.65 -7.23 13.46
N ALA A 50 -7.40 -7.54 13.15
CA ALA A 50 -6.32 -7.40 14.12
C ALA A 50 -6.08 -5.93 14.50
N LEU A 51 -6.14 -5.02 13.53
CA LEU A 51 -6.07 -3.58 13.76
C LEU A 51 -7.28 -3.10 14.58
N GLN A 52 -8.50 -3.48 14.18
CA GLN A 52 -9.74 -3.10 14.86
C GLN A 52 -9.77 -3.58 16.32
N ASN A 53 -9.38 -4.82 16.56
CA ASN A 53 -9.27 -5.39 17.91
C ASN A 53 -8.22 -4.65 18.76
N ALA A 54 -7.05 -4.36 18.18
CA ALA A 54 -6.00 -3.64 18.89
C ALA A 54 -6.39 -2.20 19.25
N LEU A 55 -7.29 -1.57 18.48
CA LEU A 55 -7.83 -0.24 18.73
C LEU A 55 -9.18 -0.23 19.45
N ASN A 56 -9.77 -1.40 19.68
CA ASN A 56 -11.12 -1.57 20.22
C ASN A 56 -12.16 -0.71 19.46
N LYS A 57 -12.08 -0.70 18.15
CA LYS A 57 -12.93 0.14 17.28
C LYS A 57 -13.10 -0.48 15.90
N LYS A 58 -14.33 -0.45 15.38
CA LYS A 58 -14.64 -0.77 13.99
C LYS A 58 -14.46 0.45 13.08
N PHE A 59 -14.12 0.18 11.84
CA PHE A 59 -13.97 1.18 10.78
C PHE A 59 -14.76 0.72 9.56
N ASP A 60 -15.47 1.67 8.92
CA ASP A 60 -16.42 1.33 7.85
C ASP A 60 -15.84 1.56 6.44
N TYR A 61 -14.70 2.23 6.33
CA TYR A 61 -14.15 2.66 5.05
C TYR A 61 -12.70 2.24 4.85
N THR A 62 -12.39 1.78 3.65
CA THR A 62 -11.00 1.54 3.24
C THR A 62 -10.28 2.86 2.96
N SER A 63 -10.94 3.81 2.28
CA SER A 63 -10.27 5.01 1.78
C SER A 63 -9.79 5.93 2.91
N SER A 64 -8.53 6.37 2.80
CA SER A 64 -7.93 7.35 3.70
C SER A 64 -8.69 8.67 3.76
N LYS A 65 -9.47 9.00 2.73
CA LYS A 65 -10.31 10.20 2.65
C LYS A 65 -11.25 10.37 3.86
N PHE A 66 -11.69 9.28 4.47
CA PHE A 66 -12.64 9.28 5.58
C PHE A 66 -11.98 9.41 6.96
N TYR A 67 -10.66 9.54 7.00
CA TYR A 67 -9.89 9.59 8.23
C TYR A 67 -9.00 10.83 8.27
N ASN A 68 -8.88 11.43 9.45
CA ASN A 68 -7.93 12.52 9.67
C ASN A 68 -6.53 11.97 10.01
N TYR A 69 -5.55 12.87 10.03
CA TYR A 69 -4.15 12.53 10.33
C TYR A 69 -3.99 11.71 11.62
N SER A 70 -4.67 12.09 12.71
CA SER A 70 -4.55 11.41 14.00
C SER A 70 -4.99 9.95 13.93
N GLN A 71 -6.11 9.68 13.25
CA GLN A 71 -6.62 8.32 13.05
C GLN A 71 -5.67 7.50 12.18
N ILE A 72 -5.23 8.07 11.05
CA ILE A 72 -4.30 7.40 10.13
C ILE A 72 -2.97 7.10 10.83
N ASN A 73 -2.43 8.06 11.59
CA ASN A 73 -1.21 7.87 12.36
C ASN A 73 -1.35 6.73 13.38
N GLN A 74 -2.51 6.65 14.04
CA GLN A 74 -2.81 5.55 14.96
C GLN A 74 -2.89 4.19 14.24
N PHE A 75 -3.50 4.13 13.05
CA PHE A 75 -3.55 2.90 12.22
C PHE A 75 -2.14 2.42 11.87
N VAL A 76 -1.35 3.30 11.27
CA VAL A 76 0.02 3.01 10.82
C VAL A 76 0.88 2.54 12.00
N LYS A 77 0.84 3.26 13.12
CA LYS A 77 1.60 2.92 14.33
C LYS A 77 1.19 1.58 14.92
N THR A 78 -0.11 1.30 14.99
CA THR A 78 -0.64 0.05 15.54
C THR A 78 -0.32 -1.14 14.65
N SER A 79 -0.54 -1.03 13.34
CA SER A 79 -0.20 -2.09 12.38
C SER A 79 1.29 -2.39 12.35
N LYS A 80 2.15 -1.36 12.44
CA LYS A 80 3.60 -1.54 12.55
C LYS A 80 3.98 -2.32 13.80
N LYS A 81 3.34 -2.03 14.95
CA LYS A 81 3.54 -2.80 16.19
C LYS A 81 3.08 -4.25 16.07
N LEU A 82 1.95 -4.51 15.39
CA LEU A 82 1.46 -5.87 15.15
C LEU A 82 2.45 -6.68 14.31
N ILE A 83 2.99 -6.10 13.23
CA ILE A 83 4.03 -6.74 12.43
C ILE A 83 5.28 -7.01 13.27
N HIS A 84 5.74 -6.02 14.04
CA HIS A 84 6.90 -6.19 14.91
C HIS A 84 6.70 -7.32 15.95
N LYS A 85 5.53 -7.34 16.60
CA LYS A 85 5.20 -8.38 17.59
C LYS A 85 5.26 -9.80 17.02
N ASN A 86 4.78 -10.00 15.79
CA ASN A 86 4.66 -11.34 15.17
C ASN A 86 5.92 -11.77 14.41
N LEU A 87 6.61 -10.82 13.76
CA LEU A 87 7.70 -11.12 12.84
C LEU A 87 9.08 -10.59 13.29
N GLY A 88 9.13 -9.72 14.29
CA GLY A 88 10.37 -9.12 14.78
C GLY A 88 10.94 -8.03 13.87
N ILE A 89 10.21 -7.57 12.85
CA ILE A 89 10.67 -6.56 11.89
C ILE A 89 9.90 -5.25 12.03
N ASN A 90 10.49 -4.16 11.52
CA ASN A 90 9.83 -2.88 11.35
C ASN A 90 9.71 -2.62 9.84
N PRO A 91 8.49 -2.72 9.24
CA PRO A 91 8.33 -2.44 7.82
C PRO A 91 8.67 -1.00 7.49
N THR A 92 9.30 -0.79 6.32
CA THR A 92 9.64 0.53 5.79
C THR A 92 8.95 0.83 4.47
N SER A 93 8.28 -0.15 3.89
CA SER A 93 7.49 -0.03 2.67
C SER A 93 6.00 -0.16 2.99
N PHE A 94 5.18 0.59 2.28
CA PHE A 94 3.76 0.71 2.51
C PHE A 94 2.96 0.66 1.21
N ARG A 95 1.72 0.18 1.28
CA ARG A 95 0.70 0.33 0.24
C ARG A 95 -0.66 0.49 0.89
N TRP A 96 -1.37 1.56 0.54
CA TRP A 96 -2.76 1.71 0.97
C TRP A 96 -3.68 0.77 0.18
N GLY A 97 -4.65 0.18 0.86
CA GLY A 97 -5.69 -0.63 0.23
C GLY A 97 -6.50 0.17 -0.79
N ASN A 98 -6.82 -0.47 -1.91
CA ASN A 98 -7.49 0.18 -3.03
C ASN A 98 -6.82 1.49 -3.48
N TRP A 99 -5.49 1.59 -3.31
CA TRP A 99 -4.69 2.75 -3.75
C TRP A 99 -5.13 4.10 -3.16
N ALA A 100 -5.88 4.07 -2.08
CA ALA A 100 -6.63 5.20 -1.53
C ALA A 100 -5.81 6.07 -0.56
N LEU A 101 -4.58 6.43 -0.93
CA LEU A 101 -3.70 7.33 -0.18
C LEU A 101 -4.25 8.76 -0.19
N ASN A 102 -3.90 9.56 0.83
CA ASN A 102 -4.11 11.00 0.89
C ASN A 102 -2.91 11.70 1.55
N THR A 103 -2.93 13.02 1.59
CA THR A 103 -1.84 13.84 2.15
C THR A 103 -1.59 13.57 3.64
N ASP A 104 -2.63 13.32 4.44
CA ASP A 104 -2.49 12.97 5.85
C ASP A 104 -1.83 11.61 6.06
N ALA A 105 -2.07 10.68 5.13
CA ALA A 105 -1.37 9.39 5.13
C ALA A 105 0.12 9.56 4.82
N VAL A 106 0.49 10.43 3.88
CA VAL A 106 1.92 10.74 3.60
C VAL A 106 2.63 11.25 4.86
N LYS A 107 2.01 12.18 5.59
CA LYS A 107 2.54 12.71 6.86
C LYS A 107 2.70 11.59 7.90
N ALA A 108 1.66 10.78 8.08
CA ALA A 108 1.69 9.67 9.04
C ALA A 108 2.75 8.61 8.69
N LEU A 109 2.93 8.30 7.41
CA LEU A 109 3.99 7.39 6.96
C LEU A 109 5.37 7.93 7.30
N GLN A 110 5.63 9.20 6.98
CA GLN A 110 6.90 9.85 7.31
C GLN A 110 7.18 9.84 8.81
N ASP A 111 6.21 10.19 9.64
CA ASP A 111 6.34 10.27 11.09
C ASP A 111 6.55 8.90 11.75
N ASN A 112 6.10 7.83 11.10
CA ASN A 112 6.33 6.45 11.54
C ASN A 112 7.55 5.79 10.87
N GLY A 113 8.37 6.56 10.14
CA GLY A 113 9.65 6.11 9.58
C GLY A 113 9.52 5.19 8.36
N PHE A 114 8.38 5.24 7.64
CA PHE A 114 8.28 4.62 6.33
C PHE A 114 9.11 5.39 5.31
N LYS A 115 9.71 4.67 4.37
CA LYS A 115 10.59 5.22 3.35
C LYS A 115 10.00 5.12 1.96
N ILE A 116 9.15 4.13 1.73
CA ILE A 116 8.55 3.80 0.44
C ILE A 116 7.04 3.72 0.60
N ASP A 117 6.31 4.33 -0.33
CA ASP A 117 4.92 4.04 -0.62
C ASP A 117 4.80 3.46 -2.03
N SER A 118 3.79 2.64 -2.27
CA SER A 118 3.49 2.10 -3.59
C SER A 118 1.97 2.07 -3.80
N SER A 119 1.33 3.20 -3.51
CA SER A 119 -0.12 3.34 -3.65
C SER A 119 -0.54 4.03 -4.94
N ALA A 120 0.36 4.76 -5.61
CA ALA A 120 0.00 5.53 -6.80
C ALA A 120 -0.37 4.62 -7.99
N THR A 121 -1.45 5.00 -8.67
CA THR A 121 -1.88 4.48 -9.97
C THR A 121 -2.03 5.65 -10.94
N PRO A 122 -0.93 6.17 -11.51
CA PRO A 122 -0.91 7.41 -12.28
C PRO A 122 -2.01 7.49 -13.34
N GLY A 123 -2.68 8.64 -13.43
CA GLY A 123 -3.76 8.90 -14.38
C GLY A 123 -5.09 8.23 -14.04
N ILE A 124 -5.19 7.47 -12.95
CA ILE A 124 -6.42 6.73 -12.63
C ILE A 124 -7.13 7.33 -11.41
N LYS A 125 -8.45 7.44 -11.55
CA LYS A 125 -9.37 7.80 -10.48
C LYS A 125 -10.47 6.74 -10.43
N GLY A 126 -10.82 6.28 -9.24
CA GLY A 126 -11.85 5.28 -9.04
C GLY A 126 -12.75 5.59 -7.86
N HIS A 127 -14.02 5.21 -8.03
CA HIS A 127 -15.04 5.25 -7.00
C HIS A 127 -15.86 3.98 -7.16
N LEU A 128 -15.50 2.93 -6.40
CA LEU A 128 -16.07 1.61 -6.59
C LEU A 128 -17.32 1.35 -5.73
N ASN A 129 -17.48 2.04 -4.62
CA ASN A 129 -18.63 2.04 -3.69
C ASN A 129 -18.39 3.14 -2.65
N ASP A 130 -19.37 3.35 -1.74
CA ASP A 130 -19.32 4.33 -0.65
C ASP A 130 -18.16 4.10 0.29
N GLY A 131 -17.05 4.02 0.14
CA GLY A 131 -15.88 3.78 1.00
C GLY A 131 -14.59 3.51 0.24
N MET A 132 -14.70 3.25 -1.06
CA MET A 132 -13.57 2.89 -1.90
C MET A 132 -13.26 3.99 -2.92
N TYR A 133 -12.80 5.13 -2.43
CA TYR A 133 -12.39 6.26 -3.25
C TYR A 133 -10.88 6.39 -3.31
N TYR A 134 -10.33 6.53 -4.50
CA TYR A 134 -8.95 6.90 -4.74
C TYR A 134 -8.85 7.85 -5.94
N ASP A 135 -7.86 8.72 -5.93
CA ASP A 135 -7.67 9.71 -7.00
C ASP A 135 -6.18 9.96 -7.24
N TRP A 136 -5.69 9.52 -8.40
CA TRP A 136 -4.34 9.78 -8.89
C TRP A 136 -4.37 10.43 -10.26
N SER A 137 -5.53 11.05 -10.61
CA SER A 137 -5.77 11.59 -11.96
C SER A 137 -4.88 12.78 -12.33
N LYS A 138 -4.27 13.45 -11.35
CA LYS A 138 -3.33 14.55 -11.58
C LYS A 138 -1.88 14.09 -11.77
N VAL A 139 -1.60 12.82 -11.54
CA VAL A 139 -0.26 12.24 -11.65
C VAL A 139 -0.13 11.61 -13.04
N ASP A 140 0.89 11.99 -13.77
CA ASP A 140 1.25 11.45 -15.10
C ASP A 140 2.60 10.72 -15.10
N GLU A 141 3.28 10.70 -13.95
CA GLU A 141 4.59 10.10 -13.75
C GLU A 141 4.50 8.58 -13.53
N ASN A 142 5.19 7.79 -14.34
CA ASN A 142 5.33 6.33 -14.15
C ASN A 142 6.72 5.91 -13.60
N TYR A 143 7.47 6.84 -13.04
CA TYR A 143 8.76 6.61 -12.39
C TYR A 143 8.73 7.12 -10.95
N PRO A 144 9.61 6.63 -10.06
CA PRO A 144 9.56 7.00 -8.64
C PRO A 144 9.79 8.49 -8.40
N TRP A 145 9.03 9.08 -7.44
CA TRP A 145 9.20 10.46 -6.96
C TRP A 145 9.03 10.55 -5.45
N LYS A 146 9.53 11.59 -4.81
CA LYS A 146 9.22 11.86 -3.40
C LYS A 146 7.82 12.49 -3.29
N LEU A 147 7.01 11.95 -2.41
CA LEU A 147 5.67 12.49 -2.14
C LEU A 147 5.73 13.92 -1.57
N SER A 148 4.64 14.65 -1.70
CA SER A 148 4.49 15.98 -1.11
C SER A 148 3.65 15.92 0.17
N LEU A 149 4.09 16.67 1.20
CA LEU A 149 3.35 16.83 2.46
C LEU A 149 2.18 17.82 2.34
N ASN A 150 2.04 18.49 1.19
CA ASN A 150 0.98 19.46 0.95
C ASN A 150 -0.13 18.90 0.03
N ASP A 151 0.24 18.14 -0.98
CA ASP A 151 -0.68 17.42 -1.88
C ASP A 151 0.01 16.14 -2.36
N TYR A 152 -0.52 14.98 -2.01
CA TYR A 152 0.06 13.68 -2.36
C TYR A 152 0.14 13.44 -3.88
N GLN A 153 -0.62 14.18 -4.69
CA GLN A 153 -0.57 14.13 -6.14
C GLN A 153 0.42 15.15 -6.76
N ASP A 154 1.06 16.00 -5.96
CA ASP A 154 2.03 16.96 -6.46
C ASP A 154 3.41 16.32 -6.64
N THR A 155 3.75 16.00 -7.88
CA THR A 155 5.05 15.41 -8.25
C THR A 155 6.18 16.44 -8.36
N LYS A 156 5.87 17.74 -8.30
CA LYS A 156 6.85 18.84 -8.47
C LYS A 156 7.44 19.31 -7.15
N HIS A 157 6.61 19.42 -6.11
CA HIS A 157 7.04 19.90 -4.79
C HIS A 157 7.30 18.74 -3.83
N GLN A 158 8.39 18.05 -4.07
CA GLN A 158 8.81 16.83 -3.39
C GLN A 158 9.45 17.12 -2.03
N ASN A 159 8.65 17.35 -0.98
CA ASN A 159 9.15 17.79 0.33
C ASN A 159 9.00 16.75 1.46
N SER A 160 8.54 15.52 1.16
CA SER A 160 8.55 14.42 2.11
C SER A 160 9.84 13.58 2.03
N LYS A 161 10.02 12.68 3.01
CA LYS A 161 11.07 11.66 3.02
C LYS A 161 10.59 10.32 2.43
N VAL A 162 9.32 10.22 2.04
CA VAL A 162 8.70 9.01 1.51
C VAL A 162 8.81 9.02 -0.01
N LEU A 163 9.41 7.98 -0.58
CA LEU A 163 9.49 7.76 -2.01
C LEU A 163 8.25 6.99 -2.47
N GLU A 164 7.52 7.53 -3.44
CA GLU A 164 6.49 6.78 -4.15
C GLU A 164 7.12 5.92 -5.24
N ILE A 165 6.77 4.65 -5.27
CA ILE A 165 7.06 3.73 -6.39
C ILE A 165 5.71 3.35 -6.99
N PRO A 166 5.29 4.01 -8.08
CA PRO A 166 3.95 3.84 -8.62
C PRO A 166 3.73 2.44 -9.20
N ILE A 167 2.47 2.03 -9.20
CA ILE A 167 2.04 0.90 -10.01
C ILE A 167 2.01 1.36 -11.45
N ALA A 168 2.70 0.64 -12.32
CA ALA A 168 2.78 0.99 -13.73
C ALA A 168 1.37 1.10 -14.35
N THR A 169 1.15 2.16 -15.11
CA THR A 169 -0.06 2.36 -15.90
C THR A 169 0.31 2.53 -17.37
N PHE A 170 -0.62 2.25 -18.26
CA PHE A 170 -0.45 2.41 -19.69
C PHE A 170 -1.74 2.89 -20.34
N ASN A 171 -1.62 3.57 -21.48
CA ASN A 171 -2.77 4.03 -22.25
C ASN A 171 -3.14 2.98 -23.31
N PHE A 172 -4.40 2.58 -23.31
CA PHE A 172 -4.94 1.69 -24.32
C PHE A 172 -6.30 2.22 -24.81
N MET A 173 -6.43 2.50 -26.09
CA MET A 173 -7.66 3.03 -26.73
C MET A 173 -8.25 4.24 -25.99
N GLY A 174 -7.40 5.18 -25.55
CA GLY A 174 -7.80 6.41 -24.87
C GLY A 174 -8.18 6.22 -23.37
N LYS A 175 -7.93 5.05 -22.81
CA LYS A 175 -8.13 4.77 -21.37
C LYS A 175 -6.80 4.44 -20.71
N THR A 176 -6.57 5.01 -19.53
CA THR A 176 -5.45 4.62 -18.68
C THR A 176 -5.82 3.38 -17.87
N LEU A 177 -5.01 2.33 -17.99
CA LEU A 177 -5.18 1.05 -17.31
C LEU A 177 -3.95 0.75 -16.44
N ARG A 178 -4.13 0.01 -15.34
CA ARG A 178 -3.02 -0.53 -14.56
C ARG A 178 -2.40 -1.73 -15.26
N ALA A 179 -1.10 -1.90 -15.09
CA ALA A 179 -0.37 -3.09 -15.53
C ALA A 179 -0.66 -4.30 -14.59
N ASP A 180 -1.92 -4.65 -14.45
CA ASP A 180 -2.36 -5.79 -13.64
C ASP A 180 -2.28 -7.10 -14.43
N PRO A 181 -2.06 -8.26 -13.77
CA PRO A 181 -2.07 -9.56 -14.44
C PRO A 181 -3.34 -9.86 -15.24
N VAL A 182 -4.48 -9.28 -14.85
CA VAL A 182 -5.76 -9.42 -15.56
C VAL A 182 -5.70 -8.85 -16.99
N TYR A 183 -4.76 -7.94 -17.24
CA TYR A 183 -4.51 -7.36 -18.55
C TYR A 183 -3.27 -7.94 -19.25
N SER A 184 -2.78 -9.11 -18.82
CA SER A 184 -1.54 -9.71 -19.33
C SER A 184 -1.49 -9.85 -20.84
N GLU A 185 -2.59 -10.23 -21.48
CA GLU A 185 -2.67 -10.36 -22.95
C GLU A 185 -2.60 -8.99 -23.65
N LEU A 186 -3.22 -7.95 -23.08
CA LEU A 186 -3.13 -6.59 -23.59
C LEU A 186 -1.74 -6.01 -23.41
N LEU A 187 -1.10 -6.26 -22.26
CA LEU A 187 0.28 -5.87 -22.00
C LEU A 187 1.24 -6.54 -22.96
N LYS A 188 1.07 -7.85 -23.20
CA LYS A 188 1.87 -8.59 -24.19
C LYS A 188 1.73 -7.98 -25.58
N ALA A 189 0.51 -7.72 -26.04
CA ALA A 189 0.26 -7.08 -27.32
C ALA A 189 0.90 -5.67 -27.41
N ALA A 190 0.90 -4.91 -26.31
CA ALA A 190 1.55 -3.60 -26.27
C ALA A 190 3.07 -3.72 -26.33
N PHE A 191 3.68 -4.70 -25.67
CA PHE A 191 5.13 -4.95 -25.74
C PHE A 191 5.59 -5.51 -27.09
N ASP A 192 4.77 -6.32 -27.75
CA ASP A 192 5.09 -6.86 -29.08
C ASP A 192 4.97 -5.80 -30.19
N TYR A 193 4.36 -4.64 -29.91
CA TYR A 193 4.19 -3.53 -30.86
C TYR A 193 5.34 -2.49 -30.81
N TYR A 194 6.18 -2.51 -29.77
CA TYR A 194 7.36 -1.65 -29.63
C TYR A 194 8.66 -2.45 -29.83
#